data_450974e57b6a34587a77e3a7d57a8c36
#
_entry.id   450974e57b6a34587a77e3a7d57a8c36
#
_cell.length_a   1.000
_cell.length_b   1.000
_cell.length_c   1.000
_cell.angle_alpha   90.00
_cell.angle_beta   90.00
_cell.angle_gamma   90.00
#
_symmetry.space_group_name_H-M   'P 1'
#
loop_
_entity.id
_entity.type
_entity.pdbx_description
1 polymer ?
#
loop_
_entity_poly.entity_id
_entity_poly.type
_entity_poly.pdbx_seq_one_letter_code
_entity_poly.pdbx_strand_id
1 'polypeptide(L)'
;MKKIENITKVLRKARYTLIASAVLLSAMSTTAFAADPLSTINSLSDFIFSAIKAIGFILLGFGGVQIGLSLKSHDASQRANGFLTFFGGVIIAFAKDILDMIM
;
A
#
# COMPACT_ATOMS: atom_id res chain seq x y z
N MET A 1 9.77 34.41 -25.80
CA MET A 1 10.96 33.60 -25.65
C MET A 1 11.03 32.84 -24.34
N LYS A 2 10.71 33.48 -23.20
CA LYS A 2 10.67 32.81 -21.89
C LYS A 2 9.68 31.65 -21.86
N LYS A 3 8.57 31.76 -22.58
CA LYS A 3 7.53 30.74 -22.63
C LYS A 3 8.01 29.48 -23.37
N ILE A 4 8.80 29.65 -24.41
CA ILE A 4 9.39 28.53 -25.19
C ILE A 4 10.47 27.84 -24.36
N GLU A 5 11.29 28.59 -23.65
CA GLU A 5 12.34 28.04 -22.77
C GLU A 5 11.71 27.20 -21.63
N ASN A 6 10.63 27.69 -21.02
CA ASN A 6 9.93 26.97 -19.97
C ASN A 6 9.30 25.68 -20.48
N ILE A 7 8.71 25.71 -21.68
CA ILE A 7 8.14 24.52 -22.31
C ILE A 7 9.25 23.50 -22.61
N THR A 8 10.39 23.97 -23.15
CA THR A 8 11.54 23.10 -23.42
C THR A 8 12.09 22.47 -22.16
N LYS A 9 12.17 23.23 -21.06
CA LYS A 9 12.63 22.71 -19.77
C LYS A 9 11.67 21.66 -19.20
N VAL A 10 10.37 21.93 -19.30
CA VAL A 10 9.33 21.00 -18.84
C VAL A 10 9.37 19.71 -19.66
N LEU A 11 9.47 19.83 -20.98
CA LEU A 11 9.54 18.67 -21.86
C LEU A 11 10.81 17.85 -21.61
N ARG A 12 11.93 18.51 -21.39
CA ARG A 12 13.20 17.84 -21.07
C ARG A 12 13.09 17.07 -19.75
N LYS A 13 12.51 17.71 -18.73
CA LYS A 13 12.32 17.11 -17.42
C LYS A 13 11.38 15.91 -17.49
N ALA A 14 10.28 16.03 -18.23
CA ALA A 14 9.33 14.94 -18.45
C ALA A 14 9.99 13.78 -19.19
N ARG A 15 10.83 14.08 -20.19
CA ARG A 15 11.58 13.07 -20.95
C ARG A 15 12.54 12.30 -20.05
N TYR A 16 13.30 12.97 -19.19
CA TYR A 16 14.22 12.33 -18.25
C TYR A 16 13.46 11.46 -17.25
N THR A 17 12.34 11.93 -16.76
CA THR A 17 11.49 11.16 -15.84
C THR A 17 10.97 9.89 -16.49
N LEU A 18 10.51 9.96 -17.74
CA LEU A 18 10.04 8.80 -18.50
C LEU A 18 11.15 7.79 -18.74
N ILE A 19 12.33 8.25 -19.12
CA ILE A 19 13.49 7.38 -19.35
C ILE A 19 13.90 6.71 -18.03
N ALA A 20 13.97 7.45 -16.95
CA ALA A 20 14.34 6.93 -15.63
C ALA A 20 13.33 5.87 -15.16
N SER A 21 12.03 6.13 -15.35
CA SER A 21 10.97 5.18 -15.01
C SER A 21 11.07 3.91 -15.83
N ALA A 22 11.32 4.02 -17.15
CA ALA A 22 11.46 2.88 -18.04
C ALA A 22 12.67 2.03 -17.67
N VAL A 23 13.80 2.66 -17.36
CA VAL A 23 15.03 1.96 -16.95
C VAL A 23 14.81 1.23 -15.64
N LEU A 24 14.16 1.88 -14.66
CA LEU A 24 13.87 1.28 -13.38
C LEU A 24 12.95 0.06 -13.51
N LEU A 25 11.87 0.20 -14.29
CA LEU A 25 10.95 -0.91 -14.56
C LEU A 25 11.64 -2.06 -15.28
N SER A 26 12.48 -1.76 -16.27
CA SER A 26 13.25 -2.78 -17.01
C SER A 26 14.22 -3.51 -16.08
N ALA A 27 14.91 -2.79 -15.21
CA ALA A 27 15.86 -3.39 -14.27
C ALA A 27 15.14 -4.30 -13.28
N MET A 28 13.99 -3.87 -12.76
CA MET A 28 13.18 -4.68 -11.86
C MET A 28 12.63 -5.93 -12.54
N SER A 29 12.13 -5.79 -13.77
CA SER A 29 11.61 -6.92 -14.56
C SER A 29 12.71 -7.93 -14.88
N THR A 30 13.88 -7.47 -15.30
CA THR A 30 15.01 -8.33 -15.63
C THR A 30 15.47 -9.10 -14.40
N THR A 31 15.57 -8.45 -13.25
CA THR A 31 15.96 -9.09 -11.99
C THR A 31 14.94 -10.15 -11.58
N ALA A 32 13.65 -9.85 -11.71
CA ALA A 32 12.58 -10.75 -11.34
C ALA A 32 12.58 -12.01 -12.21
N PHE A 33 12.80 -11.88 -13.52
CA PHE A 33 12.82 -13.01 -14.44
C PHE A 33 14.12 -13.78 -14.43
N ALA A 34 15.22 -13.18 -14.01
CA ALA A 34 16.52 -13.84 -13.92
C ALA A 34 16.58 -14.78 -12.71
N ALA A 35 15.80 -14.53 -11.66
CA ALA A 35 15.72 -15.40 -10.49
C ALA A 35 14.80 -16.58 -10.76
N ASP A 36 14.85 -17.59 -9.88
CA ASP A 36 13.92 -18.71 -9.90
C ASP A 36 12.47 -18.18 -9.89
N PRO A 37 11.63 -18.57 -10.86
CA PRO A 37 10.24 -18.08 -10.93
C PRO A 37 9.45 -18.31 -9.66
N LEU A 38 9.60 -19.45 -9.02
CA LEU A 38 8.91 -19.77 -7.78
C LEU A 38 9.36 -18.86 -6.63
N SER A 39 10.66 -18.63 -6.53
CA SER A 39 11.23 -17.73 -5.54
C SER A 39 10.73 -16.29 -5.74
N THR A 40 10.64 -15.86 -7.00
CA THR A 40 10.12 -14.53 -7.35
C THR A 40 8.66 -14.38 -6.96
N ILE A 41 7.84 -15.40 -7.23
CA ILE A 41 6.42 -15.40 -6.88
C ILE A 41 6.26 -15.37 -5.36
N ASN A 42 7.04 -16.14 -4.63
CA ASN A 42 7.00 -16.14 -3.17
C ASN A 42 7.41 -14.79 -2.59
N SER A 43 8.44 -14.16 -3.15
CA SER A 43 8.87 -12.83 -2.71
C SER A 43 7.80 -11.77 -2.97
N LEU A 44 7.14 -11.84 -4.12
CA LEU A 44 6.05 -10.94 -4.47
C LEU A 44 4.86 -11.14 -3.54
N SER A 45 4.52 -12.40 -3.25
CA SER A 45 3.45 -12.75 -2.32
C SER A 45 3.73 -12.19 -0.93
N ASP A 46 4.96 -12.37 -0.41
CA ASP A 46 5.37 -11.84 0.88
C ASP A 46 5.27 -10.32 0.92
N PHE A 47 5.68 -9.65 -0.16
CA PHE A 47 5.57 -8.20 -0.26
C PHE A 47 4.11 -7.74 -0.22
N ILE A 48 3.24 -8.40 -0.98
CA ILE A 48 1.82 -8.06 -1.04
C ILE A 48 1.17 -8.26 0.34
N PHE A 49 1.44 -9.38 1.01
CA PHE A 49 0.90 -9.64 2.34
C PHE A 49 1.44 -8.67 3.38
N SER A 50 2.69 -8.25 3.26
CA SER A 50 3.26 -7.22 4.14
C SER A 50 2.54 -5.89 3.97
N ALA A 51 2.22 -5.51 2.73
CA ALA A 51 1.47 -4.30 2.43
C ALA A 51 0.04 -4.37 2.98
N ILE A 52 -0.63 -5.51 2.81
CA ILE A 52 -1.97 -5.74 3.35
C ILE A 52 -1.97 -5.66 4.87
N LYS A 53 -0.98 -6.26 5.52
CA LYS A 53 -0.82 -6.21 6.96
C LYS A 53 -0.63 -4.77 7.46
N ALA A 54 0.18 -3.99 6.76
CA ALA A 54 0.37 -2.57 7.09
C ALA A 54 -0.94 -1.79 6.99
N ILE A 55 -1.73 -2.03 5.95
CA ILE A 55 -3.06 -1.42 5.79
C ILE A 55 -3.97 -1.83 6.94
N GLY A 56 -3.94 -3.10 7.33
CA GLY A 56 -4.72 -3.60 8.47
C GLY A 56 -4.37 -2.89 9.76
N PHE A 57 -3.11 -2.67 10.05
CA PHE A 57 -2.67 -1.94 11.24
C PHE A 57 -3.10 -0.47 11.20
N ILE A 58 -3.07 0.15 10.03
CA ILE A 58 -3.57 1.53 9.86
C ILE A 58 -5.06 1.59 10.20
N LEU A 59 -5.84 0.64 9.71
CA LEU A 59 -7.28 0.56 9.99
C LEU A 59 -7.55 0.28 11.47
N LEU A 60 -6.73 -0.56 12.10
CA LEU A 60 -6.82 -0.79 13.54
C LEU A 60 -6.64 0.51 14.32
N GLY A 61 -5.61 1.28 13.99
CA GLY A 61 -5.35 2.55 14.64
C GLY A 61 -6.49 3.54 14.41
N PHE A 62 -6.96 3.63 13.17
CA PHE A 62 -8.07 4.53 12.81
C PHE A 62 -9.36 4.14 13.52
N GLY A 63 -9.67 2.85 13.56
CA GLY A 63 -10.84 2.35 14.28
C GLY A 63 -10.77 2.64 15.78
N GLY A 64 -9.59 2.46 16.36
CA GLY A 64 -9.34 2.80 17.77
C GLY A 64 -9.57 4.28 18.05
N VAL A 65 -9.11 5.16 17.16
CA VAL A 65 -9.33 6.61 17.26
C VAL A 65 -10.83 6.92 17.20
N GLN A 66 -11.55 6.31 16.27
CA GLN A 66 -13.00 6.51 16.13
C GLN A 66 -13.75 6.09 17.40
N ILE A 67 -13.39 4.94 17.97
CA ILE A 67 -13.99 4.45 19.21
C ILE A 67 -13.71 5.43 20.34
N GLY A 68 -12.47 5.86 20.48
CA GLY A 68 -12.07 6.82 21.52
C GLY A 68 -12.82 8.15 21.42
N LEU A 69 -12.93 8.68 20.20
CA LEU A 69 -13.67 9.93 19.96
C LEU A 69 -15.16 9.76 20.24
N SER A 70 -15.73 8.59 19.94
CA SER A 70 -17.15 8.32 20.18
C SER A 70 -17.48 8.27 21.67
N LEU A 71 -16.55 7.80 22.48
CA LEU A 71 -16.70 7.80 23.93
C LEU A 71 -16.72 9.23 24.49
N LYS A 72 -15.92 10.12 23.89
CA LYS A 72 -15.88 11.53 24.29
C LYS A 72 -17.13 12.29 23.84
N SER A 73 -17.62 12.01 22.64
CA SER A 73 -18.78 12.69 22.04
C SER A 73 -20.12 12.01 22.33
N HIS A 74 -20.10 10.81 22.90
CA HIS A 74 -21.28 9.97 23.15
C HIS A 74 -22.08 9.66 21.87
N ASP A 75 -21.39 9.55 20.72
CA ASP A 75 -22.01 9.25 19.44
C ASP A 75 -22.00 7.73 19.20
N ALA A 76 -23.18 7.12 19.32
CA ALA A 76 -23.33 5.67 19.12
C ALA A 76 -23.05 5.24 17.69
N SER A 77 -23.40 6.05 16.69
CA SER A 77 -23.12 5.74 15.29
C SER A 77 -21.62 5.72 14.99
N GLN A 78 -20.89 6.69 15.52
CA GLN A 78 -19.44 6.75 15.38
C GLN A 78 -18.76 5.55 16.06
N ARG A 79 -19.28 5.16 17.22
CA ARG A 79 -18.78 4.00 17.95
C ARG A 79 -18.96 2.71 17.14
N ALA A 80 -20.13 2.52 16.56
CA ALA A 80 -20.44 1.36 15.73
C ALA A 80 -19.52 1.31 14.51
N ASN A 81 -19.34 2.43 13.82
CA ASN A 81 -18.42 2.53 12.67
C ASN A 81 -16.98 2.27 13.10
N GLY A 82 -16.57 2.75 14.26
CA GLY A 82 -15.23 2.52 14.81
C GLY A 82 -14.98 1.04 15.08
N PHE A 83 -15.95 0.34 15.68
CA PHE A 83 -15.85 -1.11 15.90
C PHE A 83 -15.75 -1.88 14.58
N LEU A 84 -16.56 -1.53 13.58
CA LEU A 84 -16.51 -2.16 12.27
C LEU A 84 -15.15 -1.97 11.61
N THR A 85 -14.61 -0.76 11.65
CA THR A 85 -13.30 -0.45 11.10
C THR A 85 -12.20 -1.19 11.86
N PHE A 86 -12.29 -1.25 13.19
CA PHE A 86 -11.34 -1.95 14.03
C PHE A 86 -11.31 -3.44 13.72
N PHE A 87 -12.47 -4.09 13.70
CA PHE A 87 -12.55 -5.52 13.39
C PHE A 87 -12.13 -5.82 11.96
N GLY A 88 -12.50 -4.96 11.00
CA GLY A 88 -12.01 -5.07 9.64
C GLY A 88 -10.49 -5.01 9.57
N GLY A 89 -9.89 -4.10 10.32
CA GLY A 89 -8.43 -3.99 10.43
C GLY A 89 -7.79 -5.23 11.03
N VAL A 90 -8.39 -5.83 12.06
CA VAL A 90 -7.92 -7.08 12.65
C VAL A 90 -7.92 -8.20 11.62
N ILE A 91 -9.01 -8.35 10.89
CA ILE A 91 -9.14 -9.39 9.86
C ILE A 91 -8.07 -9.20 8.78
N ILE A 92 -7.88 -7.97 8.31
CA ILE A 92 -6.90 -7.65 7.27
C ILE A 92 -5.48 -7.86 7.78
N ALA A 93 -5.18 -7.40 9.00
CA ALA A 93 -3.83 -7.53 9.58
C ALA A 93 -3.42 -8.99 9.77
N PHE A 94 -4.36 -9.86 10.11
CA PHE A 94 -4.10 -11.27 10.38
C PHE A 94 -4.55 -12.20 9.26
N ALA A 95 -4.89 -11.65 8.09
CA ALA A 95 -5.37 -12.44 6.95
C ALA A 95 -4.37 -13.53 6.55
N LYS A 96 -3.08 -13.19 6.46
CA LYS A 96 -2.04 -14.14 6.10
C LYS A 96 -1.89 -15.22 7.16
N ASP A 97 -1.92 -14.83 8.43
CA ASP A 97 -1.79 -15.78 9.54
C ASP A 97 -2.95 -16.77 9.54
N ILE A 98 -4.16 -16.30 9.23
CA ILE A 98 -5.34 -17.16 9.11
C ILE A 98 -5.18 -18.14 7.94
N LEU A 99 -4.70 -17.64 6.78
CA LEU A 99 -4.47 -18.48 5.61
C LEU A 99 -3.42 -19.55 5.89
N ASP A 100 -2.34 -19.21 6.58
CA ASP A 100 -1.29 -20.14 6.93
C ASP A 100 -1.80 -21.24 7.87
N MET A 101 -2.76 -20.92 8.74
CA MET A 101 -3.38 -21.92 9.62
C MET A 101 -4.29 -22.88 8.87
N ILE A 102 -4.96 -22.42 7.82
CA ILE A 102 -5.88 -23.23 7.02
C ILE A 102 -5.09 -24.12 6.04
N MET A 103 -4.04 -23.61 5.47
CA MET A 103 -3.20 -24.30 4.50
C MET A 103 -1.97 -24.91 5.17
#